data_80c88ddc59d560f48544af7d03dcbf07
#
_entry.id   80c88ddc59d560f48544af7d03dcbf07
#
_cell.length_a   1.000
_cell.length_b   1.000
_cell.length_c   1.000
_cell.angle_alpha   90.00
_cell.angle_beta   90.00
_cell.angle_gamma   90.00
#
_symmetry.space_group_name_H-M   'P 1'
#
loop_
_entity.id
_entity.type
_entity.pdbx_description
1 polymer ?
#
loop_
_entity_poly.entity_id
_entity_poly.type
_entity_poly.pdbx_seq_one_letter_code
_entity_poly.pdbx_strand_id
1 'polypeptide(L)'
;MNVRTLLMAVAAVAVLAAGCSGGTITNTDESHTEAAPRGAPPSSPAPSNKHLVNAFDYVAYPPAGTSYYFTSPSGTWACAIIPRVKEGCQSAENWPSAMGIAGEPDSVPGTTDETTTPNALVMPREGAAQFVALKQPEFALDPGPAKVLPFNRILAAAGFRCNVQEATGVSCLSEFDDKGFTFSADGFVPQYSDVPLEAP
;
A
#
# COMPACT_ATOMS: atom_id res chain seq x y z
N MET A 1 -1.89 -54.83 -6.40
CA MET A 1 -1.87 -55.74 -5.22
C MET A 1 -0.71 -55.32 -4.33
N ASN A 2 -0.96 -54.65 -3.25
CA ASN A 2 -0.39 -54.86 -1.91
C ASN A 2 -0.95 -53.81 -0.95
N VAL A 3 -1.83 -54.32 -0.15
CA VAL A 3 -2.48 -53.72 1.04
C VAL A 3 -1.52 -53.90 2.24
N ARG A 4 -1.28 -52.87 3.04
CA ARG A 4 -0.85 -52.94 4.45
C ARG A 4 -1.40 -51.72 5.15
N THR A 5 -2.51 -51.77 5.75
CA THR A 5 -3.06 -52.10 7.04
C THR A 5 -2.28 -51.62 8.26
N LEU A 6 -2.98 -50.80 9.03
CA LEU A 6 -3.09 -50.56 10.49
C LEU A 6 -1.90 -49.99 11.26
N LEU A 7 -2.16 -48.95 12.07
CA LEU A 7 -2.44 -49.07 13.50
C LEU A 7 -2.93 -47.76 14.11
N MET A 8 -4.09 -47.82 14.79
CA MET A 8 -4.65 -46.80 15.69
C MET A 8 -3.83 -46.74 16.99
N ALA A 9 -3.61 -45.54 17.51
CA ALA A 9 -3.29 -45.36 18.93
C ALA A 9 -4.18 -44.22 19.48
N VAL A 10 -5.14 -44.65 20.28
CA VAL A 10 -6.00 -43.81 21.13
C VAL A 10 -5.20 -43.52 22.40
N ALA A 11 -4.94 -42.28 22.73
CA ALA A 11 -4.44 -41.85 24.02
C ALA A 11 -5.48 -40.94 24.68
N ALA A 12 -6.14 -41.46 25.68
CA ALA A 12 -6.97 -40.73 26.62
C ALA A 12 -6.07 -39.95 27.60
N VAL A 13 -6.31 -38.68 27.81
CA VAL A 13 -5.69 -37.90 28.88
C VAL A 13 -6.77 -37.28 29.75
N ALA A 14 -6.66 -37.59 31.01
CA ALA A 14 -7.55 -37.29 32.11
C ALA A 14 -7.55 -35.78 32.47
N VAL A 15 -8.73 -35.28 32.81
CA VAL A 15 -9.00 -34.02 33.45
C VAL A 15 -8.59 -34.06 34.92
N LEU A 16 -7.70 -33.14 35.33
CA LEU A 16 -7.44 -32.86 36.75
C LEU A 16 -7.93 -31.44 37.05
N ALA A 17 -9.03 -31.39 37.81
CA ALA A 17 -9.49 -30.21 38.49
C ALA A 17 -8.68 -30.00 39.78
N ALA A 18 -8.13 -28.82 39.98
CA ALA A 18 -7.59 -28.32 41.24
C ALA A 18 -7.93 -26.81 41.29
N GLY A 19 -8.83 -26.32 42.13
CA GLY A 19 -8.71 -26.23 43.55
C GLY A 19 -8.40 -24.79 43.89
N CYS A 20 -9.46 -23.89 44.06
CA CYS A 20 -9.31 -22.55 44.62
C CYS A 20 -8.82 -22.65 46.07
N SER A 21 -7.70 -22.06 46.41
CA SER A 21 -7.38 -21.72 47.78
C SER A 21 -7.27 -20.20 47.89
N GLY A 22 -8.14 -19.61 48.74
CA GLY A 22 -8.16 -18.20 49.08
C GLY A 22 -6.87 -17.77 49.79
N GLY A 23 -6.19 -16.85 49.22
CA GLY A 23 -5.06 -16.17 49.84
C GLY A 23 -5.56 -14.95 50.61
N THR A 24 -5.21 -14.90 51.89
CA THR A 24 -5.41 -13.78 52.83
C THR A 24 -4.65 -12.55 52.34
N ILE A 25 -5.34 -11.43 52.19
CA ILE A 25 -4.74 -10.13 51.83
C ILE A 25 -4.08 -9.58 53.09
N THR A 26 -2.76 -9.59 53.13
CA THR A 26 -1.97 -8.77 54.07
C THR A 26 -1.72 -7.43 53.40
N ASN A 27 -2.32 -6.37 53.97
CA ASN A 27 -1.98 -4.99 53.64
C ASN A 27 -0.54 -4.71 54.07
N THR A 28 0.37 -4.68 53.14
CA THR A 28 1.66 -4.06 53.32
C THR A 28 1.59 -2.71 52.61
N ASP A 29 1.74 -1.67 53.39
CA ASP A 29 1.75 -0.28 52.96
C ASP A 29 3.08 -0.02 52.22
N GLU A 30 3.16 -0.41 50.97
CA GLU A 30 4.23 -0.01 50.05
C GLU A 30 3.66 1.00 49.08
N SER A 31 4.17 2.21 49.15
CA SER A 31 3.95 3.28 48.19
C SER A 31 4.30 2.78 46.77
N HIS A 32 3.32 2.26 46.06
CA HIS A 32 3.42 2.07 44.62
C HIS A 32 3.45 3.46 43.98
N THR A 33 4.64 3.88 43.60
CA THR A 33 4.78 4.94 42.59
C THR A 33 4.10 4.40 41.33
N GLU A 34 2.88 4.82 41.11
CA GLU A 34 2.09 4.53 39.92
C GLU A 34 2.89 5.05 38.72
N ALA A 35 3.48 4.13 37.96
CA ALA A 35 4.12 4.48 36.70
C ALA A 35 3.05 5.10 35.81
N ALA A 36 3.21 6.35 35.48
CA ALA A 36 2.34 7.07 34.56
C ALA A 36 2.09 6.20 33.33
N PRO A 37 0.84 6.06 32.84
CA PRO A 37 0.54 5.29 31.66
C PRO A 37 1.41 5.85 30.52
N ARG A 38 2.25 5.01 29.93
CA ARG A 38 2.96 5.36 28.70
C ARG A 38 1.92 5.77 27.70
N GLY A 39 1.90 7.06 27.35
CA GLY A 39 1.00 7.58 26.33
C GLY A 39 1.10 6.68 25.10
N ALA A 40 -0.05 6.27 24.59
CA ALA A 40 -0.11 5.60 23.30
C ALA A 40 0.66 6.47 22.28
N PRO A 41 1.43 5.86 21.36
CA PRO A 41 2.07 6.64 20.31
C PRO A 41 0.99 7.46 19.59
N PRO A 42 1.30 8.71 19.20
CA PRO A 42 0.33 9.53 18.50
C PRO A 42 -0.13 8.77 17.27
N SER A 43 -1.42 8.46 17.21
CA SER A 43 -2.03 7.89 16.00
C SER A 43 -1.90 8.93 14.91
N SER A 44 -1.35 8.54 13.75
CA SER A 44 -1.34 9.39 12.57
C SER A 44 -2.77 9.88 12.30
N PRO A 45 -2.97 11.16 12.00
CA PRO A 45 -4.30 11.66 11.67
C PRO A 45 -4.85 10.89 10.47
N ALA A 46 -6.15 10.57 10.51
CA ALA A 46 -6.81 9.91 9.39
C ALA A 46 -6.72 10.78 8.12
N PRO A 47 -6.54 10.18 6.94
CA PRO A 47 -6.43 10.91 5.68
C PRO A 47 -7.63 11.81 5.42
N SER A 48 -7.38 13.03 4.90
CA SER A 48 -8.40 14.03 4.65
C SER A 48 -9.29 13.69 3.44
N ASN A 49 -10.57 14.01 3.53
CA ASN A 49 -11.52 13.90 2.41
C ASN A 49 -11.83 15.27 1.76
N LYS A 50 -11.13 16.33 2.15
CA LYS A 50 -11.44 17.69 1.70
C LYS A 50 -11.21 17.91 0.19
N HIS A 51 -10.23 17.24 -0.39
CA HIS A 51 -9.77 17.47 -1.76
C HIS A 51 -10.14 16.34 -2.73
N LEU A 52 -11.15 15.54 -2.41
CA LEU A 52 -11.56 14.42 -3.26
C LEU A 52 -12.09 14.89 -4.63
N VAL A 53 -11.66 14.19 -5.66
CA VAL A 53 -12.28 14.27 -6.99
C VAL A 53 -13.37 13.21 -7.14
N ASN A 54 -14.23 13.38 -8.14
CA ASN A 54 -15.17 12.34 -8.50
C ASN A 54 -14.44 11.20 -9.21
N ALA A 55 -14.35 10.03 -8.57
CA ALA A 55 -13.67 8.87 -9.11
C ALA A 55 -14.26 8.35 -10.44
N PHE A 56 -15.54 8.57 -10.70
CA PHE A 56 -16.17 8.19 -11.98
C PHE A 56 -15.56 8.92 -13.18
N ASP A 57 -14.93 10.06 -12.98
CA ASP A 57 -14.25 10.79 -14.04
C ASP A 57 -12.93 10.14 -14.49
N TYR A 58 -12.42 9.19 -13.73
CA TYR A 58 -11.14 8.51 -13.92
C TYR A 58 -11.30 7.03 -14.26
N VAL A 59 -12.53 6.51 -14.23
CA VAL A 59 -12.80 5.12 -14.54
C VAL A 59 -12.65 4.83 -16.03
N ALA A 60 -12.03 3.70 -16.33
CA ALA A 60 -12.01 3.12 -17.67
C ALA A 60 -12.25 1.61 -17.60
N TYR A 61 -12.61 1.03 -18.73
CA TYR A 61 -13.02 -0.36 -18.86
C TYR A 61 -12.14 -1.09 -19.90
N PRO A 62 -10.83 -1.20 -19.67
CA PRO A 62 -9.97 -1.98 -20.56
C PRO A 62 -10.36 -3.46 -20.51
N PRO A 63 -9.87 -4.29 -21.48
CA PRO A 63 -10.18 -5.73 -21.50
C PRO A 63 -9.84 -6.48 -20.20
N ALA A 64 -8.88 -5.99 -19.44
CA ALA A 64 -8.47 -6.54 -18.15
C ALA A 64 -9.46 -6.26 -16.99
N GLY A 65 -10.48 -5.41 -17.21
CA GLY A 65 -11.49 -5.06 -16.20
C GLY A 65 -11.51 -3.57 -15.87
N THR A 66 -12.41 -3.20 -14.96
CA THR A 66 -12.55 -1.81 -14.51
C THR A 66 -11.32 -1.36 -13.74
N SER A 67 -10.78 -0.18 -14.07
CA SER A 67 -9.69 0.46 -13.34
C SER A 67 -9.81 1.98 -13.39
N TYR A 68 -9.08 2.66 -12.52
CA TYR A 68 -9.09 4.13 -12.45
C TYR A 68 -7.73 4.64 -12.88
N TYR A 69 -7.69 5.40 -13.97
CA TYR A 69 -6.44 5.87 -14.57
C TYR A 69 -6.30 7.37 -14.42
N PHE A 70 -5.08 7.81 -14.13
CA PHE A 70 -4.75 9.23 -14.15
C PHE A 70 -3.31 9.47 -14.64
N THR A 71 -3.06 10.69 -15.10
CA THR A 71 -1.71 11.19 -15.36
C THR A 71 -1.38 12.32 -14.39
N SER A 72 -0.11 12.45 -14.06
CA SER A 72 0.37 13.63 -13.34
C SER A 72 0.18 14.90 -14.18
N PRO A 73 0.06 16.09 -13.56
CA PRO A 73 -0.07 17.36 -14.31
C PRO A 73 1.11 17.65 -15.24
N SER A 74 2.31 17.15 -14.92
CA SER A 74 3.48 17.23 -15.80
C SER A 74 3.39 16.32 -17.03
N GLY A 75 2.48 15.33 -17.03
CA GLY A 75 2.43 14.29 -18.06
C GLY A 75 3.53 13.23 -17.93
N THR A 76 4.42 13.33 -16.95
CA THR A 76 5.59 12.45 -16.81
C THR A 76 5.18 11.03 -16.40
N TRP A 77 4.21 10.92 -15.49
CA TRP A 77 3.79 9.61 -14.94
C TRP A 77 2.34 9.30 -15.26
N ALA A 78 2.12 8.07 -15.69
CA ALA A 78 0.82 7.44 -15.84
C ALA A 78 0.61 6.48 -14.68
N CYS A 79 -0.51 6.59 -14.01
CA CYS A 79 -0.85 5.83 -12.81
C CYS A 79 -2.24 5.20 -12.93
N ALA A 80 -2.43 4.09 -12.21
CA ALA A 80 -3.74 3.45 -12.13
C ALA A 80 -3.98 2.77 -10.78
N ILE A 81 -5.26 2.79 -10.38
CA ILE A 81 -5.78 1.97 -9.29
C ILE A 81 -6.53 0.79 -9.93
N ILE A 82 -6.03 -0.41 -9.72
CA ILE A 82 -6.66 -1.67 -10.12
C ILE A 82 -7.44 -2.20 -8.91
N PRO A 83 -8.77 -2.18 -8.94
CA PRO A 83 -9.62 -2.37 -7.78
C PRO A 83 -9.27 -3.60 -6.94
N ARG A 84 -9.01 -3.40 -5.66
CA ARG A 84 -8.73 -4.45 -4.67
C ARG A 84 -7.50 -5.31 -4.95
N VAL A 85 -6.69 -4.94 -5.91
CA VAL A 85 -5.49 -5.70 -6.30
C VAL A 85 -4.24 -4.91 -6.00
N LYS A 86 -4.09 -3.77 -6.64
CA LYS A 86 -2.88 -2.94 -6.56
C LYS A 86 -3.13 -1.55 -7.11
N GLU A 87 -2.23 -0.68 -6.81
CA GLU A 87 -2.04 0.58 -7.52
C GLU A 87 -0.59 0.68 -7.99
N GLY A 88 -0.32 1.59 -8.90
CA GLY A 88 1.05 1.83 -9.36
C GLY A 88 1.14 2.91 -10.40
N CYS A 89 2.39 3.24 -10.71
CA CYS A 89 2.74 4.25 -11.70
C CYS A 89 3.88 3.74 -12.59
N GLN A 90 3.93 4.26 -13.80
CA GLN A 90 4.96 4.04 -14.79
C GLN A 90 5.27 5.34 -15.54
N SER A 91 6.37 5.38 -16.29
CA SER A 91 6.61 6.50 -17.20
C SER A 91 5.51 6.56 -18.26
N ALA A 92 4.95 7.75 -18.48
CA ALA A 92 3.88 7.95 -19.46
C ALA A 92 4.41 7.98 -20.90
N GLU A 93 5.61 8.53 -21.11
CA GLU A 93 6.16 8.76 -22.46
C GLU A 93 7.29 7.81 -22.82
N ASN A 94 8.06 7.37 -21.82
CA ASN A 94 9.32 6.64 -22.04
C ASN A 94 9.22 5.13 -21.76
N TRP A 95 8.02 4.58 -21.73
CA TRP A 95 7.85 3.14 -21.58
C TRP A 95 8.62 2.37 -22.69
N PRO A 96 9.37 1.28 -22.36
CA PRO A 96 9.53 0.62 -21.06
C PRO A 96 10.76 1.06 -20.24
N SER A 97 11.28 2.25 -20.46
CA SER A 97 12.45 2.77 -19.75
C SER A 97 12.19 2.94 -18.26
N ALA A 98 13.26 3.11 -17.47
CA ALA A 98 13.21 3.46 -16.07
C ALA A 98 12.31 4.68 -15.81
N MET A 99 11.79 4.76 -14.59
CA MET A 99 10.90 5.87 -14.22
C MET A 99 11.62 7.20 -14.07
N GLY A 100 12.94 7.20 -13.90
CA GLY A 100 13.74 8.42 -13.71
C GLY A 100 13.60 9.01 -12.32
N ILE A 101 13.40 8.16 -11.30
CA ILE A 101 13.30 8.55 -9.90
C ILE A 101 14.68 8.42 -9.27
N ALA A 102 15.20 9.48 -8.62
CA ALA A 102 16.47 9.41 -7.95
C ALA A 102 16.44 8.33 -6.85
N GLY A 103 17.45 7.45 -6.85
CA GLY A 103 17.55 6.32 -5.91
C GLY A 103 16.70 5.09 -6.28
N GLU A 104 16.07 5.07 -7.47
CA GLU A 104 15.52 3.82 -7.97
C GLU A 104 16.65 2.78 -8.17
N PRO A 105 16.40 1.49 -7.93
CA PRO A 105 17.43 0.48 -8.08
C PRO A 105 17.82 0.29 -9.55
N ASP A 106 19.10 0.04 -9.82
CA ASP A 106 19.60 -0.23 -11.17
C ASP A 106 18.94 -1.47 -11.79
N SER A 107 18.55 -2.42 -10.95
CA SER A 107 17.90 -3.66 -11.39
C SER A 107 16.99 -4.26 -10.32
N VAL A 108 15.97 -4.98 -10.78
CA VAL A 108 15.04 -5.76 -9.96
C VAL A 108 14.94 -7.18 -10.50
N PRO A 109 14.49 -8.16 -9.69
CA PRO A 109 14.21 -9.50 -10.17
C PRO A 109 13.23 -9.47 -11.34
N GLY A 110 13.60 -10.08 -12.45
CA GLY A 110 12.71 -10.32 -13.59
C GLY A 110 11.82 -11.56 -13.35
N THR A 111 11.05 -11.93 -14.35
CA THR A 111 10.21 -13.14 -14.31
C THR A 111 11.00 -14.44 -14.54
N THR A 112 12.22 -14.34 -14.94
CA THR A 112 13.25 -15.39 -15.02
C THR A 112 14.34 -15.01 -14.02
N ASP A 113 15.29 -15.90 -13.74
CA ASP A 113 16.39 -15.64 -12.78
C ASP A 113 17.32 -14.46 -13.17
N GLU A 114 16.97 -13.74 -14.22
CA GLU A 114 17.69 -12.55 -14.67
C GLU A 114 17.16 -11.29 -14.00
N THR A 115 18.07 -10.36 -13.71
CA THR A 115 17.71 -9.02 -13.27
C THR A 115 17.45 -8.10 -14.46
N THR A 116 16.56 -7.15 -14.30
CA THR A 116 16.21 -6.18 -15.35
C THR A 116 15.93 -4.81 -14.74
N THR A 117 16.08 -3.76 -15.55
CA THR A 117 15.78 -2.40 -15.11
C THR A 117 14.30 -2.26 -14.74
N PRO A 118 13.96 -1.71 -13.58
CA PRO A 118 12.59 -1.43 -13.21
C PRO A 118 11.99 -0.36 -14.13
N ASN A 119 10.70 -0.45 -14.39
CA ASN A 119 9.97 0.49 -15.24
C ASN A 119 8.62 0.91 -14.65
N ALA A 120 8.34 0.46 -13.44
CA ALA A 120 7.15 0.83 -12.69
C ALA A 120 7.40 0.77 -11.17
N LEU A 121 6.62 1.55 -10.44
CA LEU A 121 6.46 1.47 -9.00
C LEU A 121 5.07 0.90 -8.71
N VAL A 122 5.00 -0.17 -7.94
CA VAL A 122 3.74 -0.90 -7.68
C VAL A 122 3.55 -1.10 -6.20
N MET A 123 2.37 -0.81 -5.71
CA MET A 123 1.93 -1.15 -4.35
C MET A 123 0.78 -2.13 -4.41
N PRO A 124 0.94 -3.34 -3.85
CA PRO A 124 -0.15 -4.30 -3.73
C PRO A 124 -1.21 -3.79 -2.74
N ARG A 125 -2.36 -4.44 -2.72
CA ARG A 125 -3.43 -4.17 -1.75
C ARG A 125 -2.92 -4.15 -0.30
N GLU A 126 -2.03 -5.08 0.01
CA GLU A 126 -1.39 -5.19 1.33
C GLU A 126 0.12 -5.42 1.10
N GLY A 127 0.95 -4.62 1.74
CA GLY A 127 2.40 -4.68 1.58
C GLY A 127 3.03 -3.34 1.21
N ALA A 128 4.34 -3.35 1.06
CA ALA A 128 5.09 -2.14 0.69
C ALA A 128 5.12 -1.93 -0.82
N ALA A 129 5.25 -0.67 -1.23
CA ALA A 129 5.52 -0.33 -2.61
C ALA A 129 6.89 -0.86 -3.06
N GLN A 130 6.99 -1.31 -4.30
CA GLN A 130 8.18 -1.91 -4.88
C GLN A 130 8.42 -1.44 -6.30
N PHE A 131 9.67 -1.22 -6.65
CA PHE A 131 10.07 -1.08 -8.04
C PHE A 131 10.02 -2.44 -8.73
N VAL A 132 9.40 -2.50 -9.90
CA VAL A 132 9.21 -3.74 -10.65
C VAL A 132 9.49 -3.52 -12.14
N ALA A 133 9.77 -4.60 -12.85
CA ALA A 133 9.87 -4.61 -14.29
C ALA A 133 8.63 -5.28 -14.89
N LEU A 134 7.73 -4.48 -15.43
CA LEU A 134 6.54 -4.94 -16.14
C LEU A 134 6.87 -5.28 -17.59
N LYS A 135 6.26 -6.33 -18.11
CA LYS A 135 6.41 -6.74 -19.53
C LYS A 135 5.51 -5.96 -20.48
N GLN A 136 4.43 -5.42 -19.96
CA GLN A 136 3.43 -4.63 -20.68
C GLN A 136 3.03 -3.44 -19.81
N PRO A 137 2.62 -2.30 -20.42
CA PRO A 137 2.13 -1.16 -19.64
C PRO A 137 0.82 -1.56 -18.94
N GLU A 138 0.80 -1.38 -17.63
CA GLU A 138 -0.39 -1.70 -16.82
C GLU A 138 -1.07 -0.45 -16.26
N PHE A 139 -0.30 0.64 -16.08
CA PHE A 139 -0.74 1.85 -15.42
C PHE A 139 -0.99 3.02 -16.36
N ALA A 140 -0.79 2.82 -17.66
CA ALA A 140 -1.19 3.75 -18.71
C ALA A 140 -2.51 3.28 -19.35
N LEU A 141 -3.42 4.21 -19.59
CA LEU A 141 -4.64 3.93 -20.34
C LEU A 141 -4.32 3.79 -21.83
N ASP A 142 -4.80 2.71 -22.47
CA ASP A 142 -4.69 2.50 -23.91
C ASP A 142 -6.10 2.20 -24.51
N PRO A 143 -6.56 2.98 -25.50
CA PRO A 143 -5.94 4.22 -25.98
C PRO A 143 -6.01 5.36 -24.96
N GLY A 144 -4.92 6.11 -24.87
CA GLY A 144 -4.74 7.20 -23.91
C GLY A 144 -4.88 8.58 -24.55
N PRO A 145 -4.55 9.66 -23.79
CA PRO A 145 -4.11 9.64 -22.41
C PRO A 145 -5.24 9.53 -21.39
N ALA A 146 -4.90 9.12 -20.16
CA ALA A 146 -5.83 9.20 -19.04
C ALA A 146 -6.06 10.66 -18.62
N LYS A 147 -7.13 10.92 -17.87
CA LYS A 147 -7.43 12.24 -17.32
C LYS A 147 -6.33 12.67 -16.34
N VAL A 148 -5.95 13.93 -16.40
CA VAL A 148 -4.99 14.54 -15.47
C VAL A 148 -5.62 14.62 -14.08
N LEU A 149 -4.91 14.14 -13.05
CA LEU A 149 -5.26 14.40 -11.66
C LEU A 149 -4.62 15.74 -11.27
N PRO A 150 -5.40 16.81 -11.04
CA PRO A 150 -4.85 18.12 -10.76
C PRO A 150 -4.05 18.12 -9.44
N PHE A 151 -3.13 19.06 -9.31
CA PHE A 151 -2.42 19.26 -8.06
C PHE A 151 -3.38 19.46 -6.89
N ASN A 152 -3.01 18.92 -5.75
CA ASN A 152 -3.75 18.98 -4.50
C ASN A 152 -5.17 18.38 -4.59
N ARG A 153 -5.38 17.45 -5.52
CA ARG A 153 -6.62 16.67 -5.60
C ARG A 153 -6.34 15.21 -5.30
N ILE A 154 -7.31 14.57 -4.67
CA ILE A 154 -7.22 13.18 -4.21
C ILE A 154 -8.19 12.32 -5.01
N LEU A 155 -7.68 11.32 -5.69
CA LEU A 155 -8.47 10.24 -6.27
C LEU A 155 -8.53 9.09 -5.25
N ALA A 156 -9.69 8.88 -4.65
CA ALA A 156 -9.95 7.75 -3.76
C ALA A 156 -10.90 6.77 -4.44
N ALA A 157 -10.47 5.55 -4.63
CA ALA A 157 -11.22 4.50 -5.29
C ALA A 157 -10.78 3.10 -4.83
N ALA A 158 -11.75 2.21 -4.65
CA ALA A 158 -11.54 0.78 -4.45
C ALA A 158 -10.54 0.39 -3.33
N GLY A 159 -10.45 1.22 -2.27
CA GLY A 159 -9.56 1.00 -1.13
C GLY A 159 -8.14 1.53 -1.31
N PHE A 160 -7.94 2.36 -2.32
CA PHE A 160 -6.70 3.11 -2.53
C PHE A 160 -7.00 4.60 -2.66
N ARG A 161 -6.00 5.40 -2.37
CA ARG A 161 -6.08 6.84 -2.45
C ARG A 161 -4.77 7.40 -2.98
N CYS A 162 -4.85 8.18 -4.07
CA CYS A 162 -3.68 8.81 -4.67
C CYS A 162 -3.90 10.31 -4.78
N ASN A 163 -2.81 11.07 -4.66
CA ASN A 163 -2.80 12.50 -4.93
C ASN A 163 -1.53 12.91 -5.68
N VAL A 164 -1.54 14.09 -6.24
CA VAL A 164 -0.35 14.70 -6.83
C VAL A 164 -0.18 16.08 -6.23
N GLN A 165 1.01 16.38 -5.76
CA GLN A 165 1.38 17.67 -5.18
C GLN A 165 2.61 18.22 -5.91
N GLU A 166 2.65 19.53 -6.14
CA GLU A 166 3.77 20.16 -6.83
C GLU A 166 5.10 19.98 -6.10
N ALA A 167 5.05 20.04 -4.76
CA ALA A 167 6.25 19.96 -3.92
C ALA A 167 6.75 18.54 -3.68
N THR A 168 5.88 17.52 -3.67
CA THR A 168 6.22 16.16 -3.25
C THR A 168 6.05 15.12 -4.35
N GLY A 169 5.37 15.45 -5.44
CA GLY A 169 5.08 14.54 -6.53
C GLY A 169 3.82 13.69 -6.32
N VAL A 170 3.86 12.46 -6.76
CA VAL A 170 2.76 11.50 -6.64
C VAL A 170 2.84 10.80 -5.29
N SER A 171 1.73 10.72 -4.58
CA SER A 171 1.62 9.99 -3.33
C SER A 171 0.39 9.11 -3.32
N CYS A 172 0.56 7.85 -2.95
CA CYS A 172 -0.53 6.86 -2.89
C CYS A 172 -0.53 6.08 -1.59
N LEU A 173 -1.72 5.67 -1.14
CA LEU A 173 -2.00 4.95 0.10
C LEU A 173 -2.92 3.78 -0.17
N SER A 174 -2.59 2.61 0.37
CA SER A 174 -3.55 1.52 0.55
C SER A 174 -4.33 1.72 1.85
N GLU A 175 -5.65 1.84 1.75
CA GLU A 175 -6.55 1.95 2.92
C GLU A 175 -6.79 0.58 3.60
N PHE A 176 -6.16 -0.50 3.12
CA PHE A 176 -6.29 -1.84 3.69
C PHE A 176 -5.28 -2.10 4.82
N ASP A 177 -4.08 -1.52 4.71
CA ASP A 177 -3.01 -1.73 5.69
C ASP A 177 -2.27 -0.45 6.07
N ASP A 178 -2.81 0.72 5.65
CA ASP A 178 -2.29 2.06 5.92
C ASP A 178 -0.85 2.29 5.43
N LYS A 179 -0.38 1.48 4.47
CA LYS A 179 0.91 1.68 3.82
C LYS A 179 0.76 2.57 2.60
N GLY A 180 1.81 3.32 2.34
CA GLY A 180 1.82 4.23 1.22
C GLY A 180 3.21 4.55 0.75
N PHE A 181 3.28 5.34 -0.30
CA PHE A 181 4.52 5.89 -0.85
C PHE A 181 4.31 7.29 -1.39
N THR A 182 5.42 7.98 -1.52
CA THR A 182 5.50 9.27 -2.23
C THR A 182 6.73 9.25 -3.11
N PHE A 183 6.62 9.74 -4.35
CA PHE A 183 7.77 9.86 -5.23
C PHE A 183 7.67 11.07 -6.15
N SER A 184 8.83 11.57 -6.52
CA SER A 184 9.05 12.58 -7.56
C SER A 184 10.31 12.20 -8.37
N ALA A 185 10.75 13.02 -9.29
CA ALA A 185 12.05 12.84 -9.92
C ALA A 185 13.21 12.88 -8.90
N ASP A 186 13.02 13.59 -7.78
CA ASP A 186 14.06 13.79 -6.75
C ASP A 186 14.18 12.61 -5.75
N GLY A 187 13.23 11.66 -5.77
CA GLY A 187 13.33 10.49 -4.90
C GLY A 187 12.03 9.75 -4.61
N PHE A 188 12.19 8.69 -3.81
CA PHE A 188 11.13 7.82 -3.33
C PHE A 188 11.16 7.71 -1.80
N VAL A 189 9.98 7.80 -1.18
CA VAL A 189 9.78 7.62 0.27
C VAL A 189 8.64 6.61 0.48
N PRO A 190 8.84 5.54 1.29
CA PRO A 190 7.80 4.55 1.58
C PRO A 190 6.79 5.06 2.62
N GLN A 191 6.22 6.23 2.38
CA GLN A 191 5.24 6.89 3.22
C GLN A 191 4.31 7.74 2.37
N TYR A 192 3.02 7.68 2.67
CA TYR A 192 2.00 8.57 2.07
C TYR A 192 2.14 10.00 2.58
N SER A 193 2.05 10.95 1.68
CA SER A 193 1.92 12.38 1.97
C SER A 193 0.52 12.86 1.62
N ASP A 194 -0.28 13.17 2.63
CA ASP A 194 -1.63 13.69 2.38
C ASP A 194 -1.59 15.13 1.88
N VAL A 195 -2.65 15.54 1.20
CA VAL A 195 -2.83 16.93 0.76
C VAL A 195 -3.09 17.81 1.99
N PRO A 196 -2.33 18.89 2.17
CA PRO A 196 -2.56 19.82 3.28
C PRO A 196 -4.00 20.35 3.24
N LEU A 197 -4.63 20.48 4.40
CA LEU A 197 -6.01 20.98 4.51
C LEU A 197 -6.20 22.36 3.89
N GLU A 198 -5.16 23.19 3.92
CA GLU A 198 -5.16 24.57 3.41
C GLU A 198 -4.68 24.66 1.95
N ALA A 199 -4.40 23.51 1.30
CA ALA A 199 -4.01 23.53 -0.12
C ALA A 199 -5.12 24.09 -1.00
N PRO A 200 -4.77 24.83 -2.06
CA PRO A 200 -5.72 25.46 -2.98
C PRO A 200 -6.51 24.43 -3.81
#